data_b60b5e8072d4995907cae3f27e391898
#
_entry.id   b60b5e8072d4995907cae3f27e391898
#
_cell.length_a   1.000
_cell.length_b   1.000
_cell.length_c   1.000
_cell.angle_alpha   90.00
_cell.angle_beta   90.00
_cell.angle_gamma   90.00
#
_symmetry.space_group_name_H-M   'P 1'
#
loop_
_entity.id
_entity.type
_entity.pdbx_description
1 polymer ?
#
loop_
_entity_poly.entity_id
_entity_poly.type
_entity_poly.pdbx_seq_one_letter_code
_entity_poly.pdbx_strand_id
1 'polypeptide(L)'
;MRLENIRKAFNRNLVLEGVSLELNESEVIAIIGGNGAGKSTLMKILTGIYKADEGVIEIAGEKADHLNPSSAHERGTYLVPQEPLLFPNMTVEQNLTIGFSKNKKEVREEAAKLIKELGWNLDLNRLAVTLSIAEQQQLEIIKGLLRKSKVLILDEPTSTLTFSETESLFKVINQLKNAGVGIFYITHRLDEVFQISTHAVILRDGKVTLKGKIEEFKKEMLIQGLLPVGNENHYEGHFEKRGAAHEGEKPILKVENIVGDGFKNISFEVYKGEVVGLAGLVGAGRTEIAEAIYGIHPIESGKVYLDGKDITTLSINETVDSGLAYIPEDRFLNGIFSITSVRNNITSQMIKRHGFFTKKKLEEQVADQYIKRLRIKVNSQEDEIKSLSGGNQQKAVIARALSMNPKLIIMDEPTRGIDAAARGDIYSILTELKNQGFSILLISSDLEEIERISDRIYAVYQGTCDVCLNVDQINAVNVMKAAFGTFKGSDQTHA
;
A
#
# COMPACT_ATOMS: atom_id res chain seq x y z
N MET A 1 -9.87 -8.25 26.26
CA MET A 1 -8.44 -7.82 26.22
C MET A 1 -8.36 -6.35 26.56
N ARG A 2 -7.44 -5.93 27.42
CA ARG A 2 -7.27 -4.53 27.83
C ARG A 2 -5.82 -4.11 27.71
N LEU A 3 -5.60 -2.96 27.12
CA LEU A 3 -4.28 -2.33 26.95
C LEU A 3 -4.31 -1.00 27.69
N GLU A 4 -3.31 -0.74 28.50
CA GLU A 4 -3.18 0.53 29.21
C GLU A 4 -1.80 1.14 28.96
N ASN A 5 -1.81 2.35 28.43
CA ASN A 5 -0.64 3.22 28.26
C ASN A 5 0.54 2.53 27.55
N ILE A 6 0.27 1.79 26.46
CA ILE A 6 1.28 1.05 25.71
C ILE A 6 2.20 2.04 25.00
N ARG A 7 3.52 1.93 25.26
CA ARG A 7 4.58 2.70 24.61
C ARG A 7 5.57 1.78 23.93
N LYS A 8 6.07 2.22 22.78
CA LYS A 8 7.12 1.52 22.03
C LYS A 8 7.97 2.46 21.22
N ALA A 9 9.30 2.34 21.39
CA ALA A 9 10.28 3.04 20.57
C ALA A 9 11.23 2.05 19.88
N PHE A 10 11.73 2.42 18.72
CA PHE A 10 12.81 1.74 18.01
C PHE A 10 13.92 2.75 17.71
N ASN A 11 15.14 2.47 18.17
CA ASN A 11 16.32 3.33 17.93
C ASN A 11 16.05 4.83 18.17
N ARG A 12 15.40 5.18 19.29
CA ARG A 12 14.97 6.54 19.69
C ARG A 12 13.78 7.11 18.90
N ASN A 13 13.21 6.37 17.94
CA ASN A 13 11.99 6.79 17.26
C ASN A 13 10.79 6.22 18.02
N LEU A 14 9.97 7.08 18.61
CA LEU A 14 8.76 6.72 19.35
C LEU A 14 7.67 6.36 18.33
N VAL A 15 7.20 5.10 18.37
CA VAL A 15 6.21 4.57 17.42
C VAL A 15 4.82 4.44 18.07
N LEU A 16 4.77 4.15 19.38
CA LEU A 16 3.52 4.16 20.15
C LEU A 16 3.70 5.01 21.40
N GLU A 17 2.76 5.92 21.64
CA GLU A 17 2.84 6.92 22.70
C GLU A 17 1.59 6.86 23.59
N GLY A 18 1.51 5.84 24.46
CA GLY A 18 0.46 5.73 25.46
C GLY A 18 -0.87 5.21 24.93
N VAL A 19 -0.86 4.22 24.04
CA VAL A 19 -2.08 3.63 23.47
C VAL A 19 -2.84 2.84 24.53
N SER A 20 -4.14 3.17 24.70
CA SER A 20 -5.04 2.49 25.63
C SER A 20 -6.33 2.08 24.92
N LEU A 21 -6.60 0.76 24.87
CA LEU A 21 -7.74 0.14 24.20
C LEU A 21 -8.32 -0.97 25.05
N GLU A 22 -9.61 -1.24 24.88
CA GLU A 22 -10.29 -2.36 25.48
C GLU A 22 -11.17 -3.05 24.45
N LEU A 23 -11.01 -4.36 24.31
CA LEU A 23 -11.79 -5.23 23.43
C LEU A 23 -12.53 -6.25 24.30
N ASN A 24 -13.85 -6.24 24.23
CA ASN A 24 -14.71 -7.19 24.91
C ASN A 24 -15.09 -8.37 24.02
N GLU A 25 -15.70 -9.40 24.60
CA GLU A 25 -16.29 -10.50 23.82
C GLU A 25 -17.39 -9.98 22.91
N SER A 26 -17.53 -10.56 21.74
CA SER A 26 -18.50 -10.14 20.70
C SER A 26 -18.35 -8.72 20.18
N GLU A 27 -17.21 -8.10 20.38
CA GLU A 27 -16.88 -6.79 19.80
C GLU A 27 -15.98 -6.93 18.58
N VAL A 28 -16.20 -6.04 17.62
CA VAL A 28 -15.29 -5.81 16.50
C VAL A 28 -14.80 -4.36 16.59
N ILE A 29 -13.53 -4.18 16.90
CA ILE A 29 -12.90 -2.86 16.93
C ILE A 29 -12.12 -2.66 15.64
N ALA A 30 -12.58 -1.73 14.80
CA ALA A 30 -11.79 -1.27 13.67
C ALA A 30 -10.66 -0.36 14.13
N ILE A 31 -9.43 -0.69 13.74
CA ILE A 31 -8.25 0.17 13.95
C ILE A 31 -7.87 0.78 12.61
N ILE A 32 -8.07 2.09 12.52
CA ILE A 32 -7.86 2.88 11.31
C ILE A 32 -6.65 3.80 11.52
N GLY A 33 -5.87 4.02 10.50
CA GLY A 33 -4.72 4.93 10.57
C GLY A 33 -3.89 4.89 9.28
N GLY A 34 -3.16 5.95 9.03
CA GLY A 34 -2.23 6.05 7.90
C GLY A 34 -1.04 5.09 8.03
N ASN A 35 -0.22 5.07 6.99
CA ASN A 35 1.05 4.32 7.02
C ASN A 35 1.98 4.95 8.07
N GLY A 36 2.63 4.11 8.88
CA GLY A 36 3.47 4.60 9.97
C GLY A 36 2.73 4.99 11.26
N ALA A 37 1.40 4.94 11.31
CA ALA A 37 0.62 5.27 12.51
C ALA A 37 0.85 4.35 13.73
N GLY A 38 1.55 3.22 13.55
CA GLY A 38 1.87 2.28 14.62
C GLY A 38 0.97 1.04 14.69
N LYS A 39 0.00 0.86 13.75
CA LYS A 39 -0.96 -0.27 13.76
C LYS A 39 -0.27 -1.64 13.84
N SER A 40 0.62 -1.94 12.89
CA SER A 40 1.33 -3.23 12.86
C SER A 40 2.26 -3.42 14.06
N THR A 41 2.81 -2.34 14.62
CA THR A 41 3.62 -2.40 15.85
C THR A 41 2.75 -2.78 17.04
N LEU A 42 1.57 -2.19 17.15
CA LEU A 42 0.59 -2.52 18.20
C LEU A 42 0.19 -4.00 18.11
N MET A 43 -0.12 -4.49 16.89
CA MET A 43 -0.50 -5.91 16.71
C MET A 43 0.64 -6.88 17.04
N LYS A 44 1.87 -6.54 16.65
CA LYS A 44 3.06 -7.33 17.00
C LYS A 44 3.32 -7.36 18.51
N ILE A 45 2.93 -6.32 19.24
CA ILE A 45 2.97 -6.32 20.72
C ILE A 45 1.89 -7.23 21.29
N LEU A 46 0.66 -7.16 20.78
CA LEU A 46 -0.46 -8.00 21.24
C LEU A 46 -0.24 -9.50 20.99
N THR A 47 0.57 -9.82 19.99
CA THR A 47 0.96 -11.20 19.66
C THR A 47 2.28 -11.63 20.27
N GLY A 48 2.93 -10.77 21.07
CA GLY A 48 4.17 -11.08 21.75
C GLY A 48 5.41 -11.14 20.84
N ILE A 49 5.31 -10.70 19.57
CA ILE A 49 6.45 -10.58 18.64
C ILE A 49 7.35 -9.43 19.12
N TYR A 50 6.75 -8.33 19.55
CA TYR A 50 7.47 -7.22 20.17
C TYR A 50 7.05 -7.07 21.63
N LYS A 51 8.01 -6.67 22.48
CA LYS A 51 7.72 -6.28 23.85
C LYS A 51 7.40 -4.78 23.88
N ALA A 52 6.34 -4.40 24.60
CA ALA A 52 6.11 -3.00 24.94
C ALA A 52 7.22 -2.49 25.85
N ASP A 53 7.62 -1.23 25.71
CA ASP A 53 8.63 -0.62 26.58
C ASP A 53 7.97 -0.17 27.89
N GLU A 54 6.71 0.30 27.83
CA GLU A 54 5.89 0.67 28.98
C GLU A 54 4.42 0.25 28.75
N GLY A 55 3.64 0.23 29.80
CA GLY A 55 2.22 -0.08 29.78
C GLY A 55 1.89 -1.50 30.25
N VAL A 56 0.60 -1.82 30.30
CA VAL A 56 0.08 -3.09 30.77
C VAL A 56 -0.83 -3.71 29.73
N ILE A 57 -0.70 -5.01 29.53
CA ILE A 57 -1.60 -5.82 28.71
C ILE A 57 -2.31 -6.83 29.62
N GLU A 58 -3.62 -6.88 29.54
CA GLU A 58 -4.44 -7.87 30.22
C GLU A 58 -5.23 -8.69 29.20
N ILE A 59 -5.17 -10.01 29.32
CA ILE A 59 -5.92 -10.95 28.49
C ILE A 59 -6.78 -11.81 29.41
N ALA A 60 -8.09 -11.81 29.20
CA ALA A 60 -9.05 -12.52 30.05
C ALA A 60 -8.94 -12.18 31.56
N GLY A 61 -8.61 -10.92 31.88
CA GLY A 61 -8.47 -10.42 33.25
C GLY A 61 -7.12 -10.71 33.91
N GLU A 62 -6.20 -11.38 33.23
CA GLU A 62 -4.86 -11.67 33.74
C GLU A 62 -3.80 -10.78 33.04
N LYS A 63 -2.87 -10.25 33.83
CA LYS A 63 -1.73 -9.50 33.29
C LYS A 63 -0.82 -10.40 32.46
N ALA A 64 -0.37 -9.89 31.33
CA ALA A 64 0.51 -10.56 30.38
C ALA A 64 1.91 -9.92 30.38
N ASP A 65 2.64 -10.03 31.51
CA ASP A 65 3.95 -9.33 31.68
C ASP A 65 5.05 -9.81 30.75
N HIS A 66 5.00 -11.07 30.28
CA HIS A 66 5.99 -11.68 29.39
C HIS A 66 5.31 -12.36 28.21
N LEU A 67 4.67 -11.53 27.36
CA LEU A 67 4.02 -12.04 26.18
C LEU A 67 5.08 -12.44 25.12
N ASN A 68 4.97 -13.67 24.63
CA ASN A 68 5.65 -14.17 23.46
C ASN A 68 4.62 -14.87 22.56
N PRO A 69 4.93 -15.21 21.30
CA PRO A 69 3.94 -15.79 20.40
C PRO A 69 3.26 -17.06 20.92
N SER A 70 3.99 -17.94 21.62
CA SER A 70 3.40 -19.15 22.21
C SER A 70 2.42 -18.81 23.33
N SER A 71 2.83 -17.97 24.29
CA SER A 71 1.97 -17.56 25.39
C SER A 71 0.78 -16.70 24.96
N ALA A 72 0.90 -15.93 23.88
CA ALA A 72 -0.21 -15.20 23.27
C ALA A 72 -1.26 -16.17 22.72
N HIS A 73 -0.83 -17.21 22.01
CA HIS A 73 -1.70 -18.26 21.51
C HIS A 73 -2.38 -19.05 22.65
N GLU A 74 -1.63 -19.43 23.68
CA GLU A 74 -2.17 -20.13 24.85
C GLU A 74 -3.24 -19.31 25.59
N ARG A 75 -3.08 -17.98 25.60
CA ARG A 75 -4.06 -17.03 26.16
C ARG A 75 -5.21 -16.71 25.20
N GLY A 76 -5.22 -17.32 24.01
CA GLY A 76 -6.29 -17.21 23.01
C GLY A 76 -6.21 -15.98 22.12
N THR A 77 -5.03 -15.41 21.88
CA THR A 77 -4.83 -14.34 20.90
C THR A 77 -4.19 -14.89 19.64
N TYR A 78 -4.76 -14.62 18.47
CA TYR A 78 -4.23 -15.05 17.17
C TYR A 78 -4.26 -13.91 16.15
N LEU A 79 -3.16 -13.79 15.40
CA LEU A 79 -3.03 -12.83 14.29
C LEU A 79 -3.21 -13.55 12.96
N VAL A 80 -4.15 -13.08 12.17
CA VAL A 80 -4.29 -13.38 10.74
C VAL A 80 -3.58 -12.25 10.00
N PRO A 81 -2.41 -12.51 9.41
CA PRO A 81 -1.60 -11.46 8.77
C PRO A 81 -2.19 -11.04 7.43
N GLN A 82 -1.77 -9.87 6.93
CA GLN A 82 -2.14 -9.35 5.62
C GLN A 82 -1.76 -10.32 4.49
N GLU A 83 -0.54 -10.84 4.52
CA GLU A 83 -0.08 -11.91 3.63
C GLU A 83 -0.12 -13.25 4.39
N PRO A 84 -0.89 -14.26 3.92
CA PRO A 84 -0.98 -15.55 4.59
C PRO A 84 0.39 -16.24 4.73
N LEU A 85 0.75 -16.61 5.96
CA LEU A 85 2.02 -17.29 6.27
C LEU A 85 1.84 -18.79 6.24
N LEU A 86 1.77 -19.35 5.03
CA LEU A 86 1.58 -20.76 4.79
C LEU A 86 2.86 -21.43 4.27
N PHE A 87 2.97 -22.72 4.49
CA PHE A 87 3.98 -23.57 3.85
C PHE A 87 3.43 -24.03 2.50
N PRO A 88 3.90 -23.45 1.37
CA PRO A 88 3.25 -23.61 0.07
C PRO A 88 3.25 -25.05 -0.44
N ASN A 89 4.29 -25.83 -0.12
CA ASN A 89 4.46 -27.24 -0.53
C ASN A 89 3.82 -28.23 0.45
N MET A 90 3.08 -27.77 1.44
CA MET A 90 2.30 -28.60 2.36
C MET A 90 0.82 -28.54 2.03
N THR A 91 0.09 -29.60 2.37
CA THR A 91 -1.36 -29.63 2.22
C THR A 91 -2.03 -28.68 3.22
N VAL A 92 -3.30 -28.34 2.99
CA VAL A 92 -4.16 -27.60 3.93
C VAL A 92 -4.12 -28.25 5.31
N GLU A 93 -4.34 -29.58 5.38
CA GLU A 93 -4.28 -30.34 6.64
C GLU A 93 -2.92 -30.18 7.34
N GLN A 94 -1.82 -30.32 6.59
CA GLN A 94 -0.48 -30.17 7.16
C GLN A 94 -0.23 -28.76 7.71
N ASN A 95 -0.67 -27.74 6.98
CA ASN A 95 -0.60 -26.34 7.45
C ASN A 95 -1.43 -26.10 8.72
N LEU A 96 -2.60 -26.74 8.84
CA LEU A 96 -3.45 -26.67 10.02
C LEU A 96 -2.86 -27.40 11.23
N THR A 97 -2.17 -28.51 11.01
CA THR A 97 -1.66 -29.37 12.10
C THR A 97 -0.32 -28.94 12.67
N ILE A 98 0.42 -28.08 11.96
CA ILE A 98 1.72 -27.57 12.44
C ILE A 98 1.57 -26.82 13.76
N GLY A 99 2.43 -27.18 14.73
CA GLY A 99 2.49 -26.56 16.05
C GLY A 99 1.34 -26.95 16.98
N PHE A 100 0.58 -28.01 16.66
CA PHE A 100 -0.36 -28.61 17.61
C PHE A 100 0.27 -29.81 18.28
N SER A 101 0.06 -29.92 19.60
CA SER A 101 0.41 -31.12 20.39
C SER A 101 -0.67 -32.20 20.34
N LYS A 102 -1.86 -31.86 19.83
CA LYS A 102 -2.99 -32.77 19.68
C LYS A 102 -2.76 -33.82 18.58
N ASN A 103 -3.51 -34.93 18.66
CA ASN A 103 -3.52 -35.94 17.59
C ASN A 103 -3.97 -35.30 16.26
N LYS A 104 -3.20 -35.55 15.21
CA LYS A 104 -3.50 -35.01 13.86
C LYS A 104 -4.92 -35.36 13.38
N LYS A 105 -5.42 -36.54 13.72
CA LYS A 105 -6.77 -36.98 13.35
C LYS A 105 -7.85 -36.10 14.00
N GLU A 106 -7.69 -35.76 15.26
CA GLU A 106 -8.63 -34.88 16.00
C GLU A 106 -8.62 -33.47 15.40
N VAL A 107 -7.44 -32.93 15.10
CA VAL A 107 -7.33 -31.60 14.46
C VAL A 107 -7.98 -31.60 13.06
N ARG A 108 -7.80 -32.67 12.28
CA ARG A 108 -8.45 -32.82 10.97
C ARG A 108 -9.97 -32.84 11.07
N GLU A 109 -10.52 -33.60 12.03
CA GLU A 109 -11.98 -33.70 12.25
C GLU A 109 -12.55 -32.35 12.71
N GLU A 110 -11.88 -31.67 13.64
CA GLU A 110 -12.26 -30.33 14.11
C GLU A 110 -12.18 -29.29 12.96
N ALA A 111 -11.14 -29.34 12.14
CA ALA A 111 -11.00 -28.49 10.94
C ALA A 111 -12.13 -28.71 9.93
N ALA A 112 -12.42 -29.99 9.60
CA ALA A 112 -13.50 -30.32 8.67
C ALA A 112 -14.86 -29.84 9.16
N LYS A 113 -15.10 -29.93 10.47
CA LYS A 113 -16.31 -29.40 11.12
C LYS A 113 -16.40 -27.88 10.97
N LEU A 114 -15.32 -27.13 11.29
CA LEU A 114 -15.27 -25.67 11.18
C LEU A 114 -15.46 -25.22 9.73
N ILE A 115 -14.80 -25.85 8.76
CA ILE A 115 -14.96 -25.55 7.33
C ILE A 115 -16.43 -25.67 6.93
N LYS A 116 -17.11 -26.73 7.36
CA LYS A 116 -18.53 -26.95 7.09
C LYS A 116 -19.44 -25.92 7.78
N GLU A 117 -19.18 -25.61 9.05
CA GLU A 117 -19.94 -24.62 9.83
C GLU A 117 -19.84 -23.21 9.25
N LEU A 118 -18.65 -22.86 8.74
CA LEU A 118 -18.41 -21.56 8.08
C LEU A 118 -18.93 -21.52 6.62
N GLY A 119 -19.38 -22.67 6.09
CA GLY A 119 -19.89 -22.76 4.71
C GLY A 119 -18.79 -22.63 3.66
N TRP A 120 -17.54 -22.94 4.01
CA TRP A 120 -16.41 -22.86 3.08
C TRP A 120 -16.19 -24.16 2.31
N ASN A 121 -15.59 -24.06 1.14
CA ASN A 121 -15.22 -25.22 0.31
C ASN A 121 -13.69 -25.31 0.22
N LEU A 122 -13.06 -25.80 1.31
CA LEU A 122 -11.62 -25.93 1.42
C LEU A 122 -11.25 -27.42 1.54
N ASP A 123 -10.63 -27.99 0.49
CA ASP A 123 -10.16 -29.37 0.51
C ASP A 123 -8.87 -29.50 1.32
N LEU A 124 -8.93 -30.29 2.39
CA LEU A 124 -7.82 -30.55 3.31
C LEU A 124 -6.61 -31.21 2.64
N ASN A 125 -6.78 -31.87 1.50
CA ASN A 125 -5.71 -32.57 0.81
C ASN A 125 -5.01 -31.71 -0.26
N ARG A 126 -5.56 -30.56 -0.63
CA ARG A 126 -4.93 -29.65 -1.60
C ARG A 126 -3.64 -29.04 -1.05
N LEU A 127 -2.65 -28.83 -1.93
CA LEU A 127 -1.43 -28.09 -1.60
C LEU A 127 -1.75 -26.58 -1.41
N ALA A 128 -1.14 -25.97 -0.41
CA ALA A 128 -1.40 -24.55 -0.12
C ALA A 128 -1.02 -23.63 -1.29
N VAL A 129 -0.01 -23.96 -2.08
CA VAL A 129 0.38 -23.21 -3.29
C VAL A 129 -0.72 -23.16 -4.36
N THR A 130 -1.67 -24.10 -4.35
CA THR A 130 -2.78 -24.14 -5.33
C THR A 130 -4.03 -23.41 -4.86
N LEU A 131 -4.01 -22.86 -3.66
CA LEU A 131 -5.13 -22.10 -3.10
C LEU A 131 -5.14 -20.69 -3.67
N SER A 132 -6.34 -20.16 -3.93
CA SER A 132 -6.52 -18.72 -4.14
C SER A 132 -6.14 -17.95 -2.87
N ILE A 133 -5.87 -16.67 -2.99
CA ILE A 133 -5.51 -15.83 -1.84
C ILE A 133 -6.65 -15.83 -0.80
N ALA A 134 -7.91 -15.83 -1.25
CA ALA A 134 -9.07 -15.95 -0.38
C ALA A 134 -9.09 -17.27 0.41
N GLU A 135 -8.83 -18.41 -0.27
CA GLU A 135 -8.72 -19.71 0.39
C GLU A 135 -7.56 -19.76 1.38
N GLN A 136 -6.42 -19.12 1.06
CA GLN A 136 -5.29 -18.99 1.97
C GLN A 136 -5.65 -18.17 3.22
N GLN A 137 -6.41 -17.09 3.06
CA GLN A 137 -6.90 -16.27 4.17
C GLN A 137 -7.89 -17.06 5.05
N GLN A 138 -8.79 -17.81 4.43
CA GLN A 138 -9.69 -18.74 5.14
C GLN A 138 -8.90 -19.76 5.97
N LEU A 139 -7.83 -20.31 5.39
CA LEU A 139 -6.96 -21.26 6.09
C LEU A 139 -6.30 -20.63 7.33
N GLU A 140 -5.81 -19.39 7.25
CA GLU A 140 -5.26 -18.66 8.40
C GLU A 140 -6.31 -18.42 9.48
N ILE A 141 -7.55 -18.09 9.13
CA ILE A 141 -8.64 -17.93 10.08
C ILE A 141 -8.94 -19.27 10.79
N ILE A 142 -9.01 -20.38 10.04
CA ILE A 142 -9.23 -21.72 10.62
C ILE A 142 -8.11 -22.08 11.60
N LYS A 143 -6.85 -21.75 11.28
CA LYS A 143 -5.72 -21.96 12.22
C LYS A 143 -5.94 -21.25 13.55
N GLY A 144 -6.44 -20.02 13.52
CA GLY A 144 -6.80 -19.27 14.72
C GLY A 144 -7.94 -19.94 15.52
N LEU A 145 -9.00 -20.37 14.83
CA LEU A 145 -10.16 -21.01 15.47
C LEU A 145 -9.84 -22.36 16.09
N LEU A 146 -9.04 -23.19 15.42
CA LEU A 146 -8.56 -24.46 15.96
C LEU A 146 -7.75 -24.30 17.25
N ARG A 147 -7.12 -23.13 17.44
CA ARG A 147 -6.42 -22.74 18.67
C ARG A 147 -7.36 -22.20 19.74
N LYS A 148 -8.68 -22.21 19.49
CA LYS A 148 -9.72 -21.70 20.40
C LYS A 148 -9.48 -20.24 20.77
N SER A 149 -9.07 -19.44 19.77
CA SER A 149 -8.79 -18.04 19.98
C SER A 149 -10.02 -17.28 20.42
N LYS A 150 -9.90 -16.52 21.51
CA LYS A 150 -10.92 -15.60 22.02
C LYS A 150 -10.78 -14.21 21.40
N VAL A 151 -9.58 -13.89 20.95
CA VAL A 151 -9.24 -12.64 20.28
C VAL A 151 -8.58 -12.94 18.95
N LEU A 152 -9.21 -12.48 17.87
CA LEU A 152 -8.64 -12.51 16.53
C LEU A 152 -8.18 -11.10 16.13
N ILE A 153 -7.01 -11.02 15.55
CA ILE A 153 -6.47 -9.81 14.96
C ILE A 153 -6.43 -10.06 13.45
N LEU A 154 -7.18 -9.29 12.67
CA LEU A 154 -7.23 -9.37 11.22
C LEU A 154 -6.52 -8.14 10.65
N ASP A 155 -5.35 -8.34 10.03
CA ASP A 155 -4.53 -7.25 9.48
C ASP A 155 -4.79 -7.11 7.98
N GLU A 156 -5.56 -6.09 7.59
CA GLU A 156 -5.99 -5.77 6.22
C GLU A 156 -6.50 -7.00 5.42
N PRO A 157 -7.44 -7.78 5.97
CA PRO A 157 -7.76 -9.11 5.43
C PRO A 157 -8.48 -9.08 4.07
N THR A 158 -8.88 -7.91 3.59
CA THR A 158 -9.61 -7.72 2.32
C THR A 158 -8.75 -7.08 1.22
N SER A 159 -7.48 -6.78 1.51
CA SER A 159 -6.61 -6.03 0.60
C SER A 159 -6.43 -6.69 -0.79
N THR A 160 -6.54 -8.01 -0.83
CA THR A 160 -6.34 -8.83 -2.05
C THR A 160 -7.60 -9.62 -2.45
N LEU A 161 -8.73 -9.37 -1.80
CA LEU A 161 -9.99 -10.09 -2.04
C LEU A 161 -10.88 -9.36 -3.04
N THR A 162 -11.59 -10.13 -3.86
CA THR A 162 -12.69 -9.64 -4.69
C THR A 162 -13.87 -9.19 -3.84
N PHE A 163 -14.81 -8.46 -4.42
CA PHE A 163 -16.01 -8.00 -3.71
C PHE A 163 -16.82 -9.17 -3.11
N SER A 164 -17.03 -10.25 -3.87
CA SER A 164 -17.78 -11.43 -3.39
C SER A 164 -17.06 -12.18 -2.27
N GLU A 165 -15.73 -12.22 -2.31
CA GLU A 165 -14.91 -12.83 -1.26
C GLU A 165 -14.92 -11.99 0.02
N THR A 166 -14.88 -10.66 -0.12
CA THR A 166 -15.02 -9.71 0.99
C THR A 166 -16.35 -9.87 1.70
N GLU A 167 -17.48 -9.95 0.96
CA GLU A 167 -18.80 -10.20 1.52
C GLU A 167 -18.89 -11.55 2.27
N SER A 168 -18.20 -12.57 1.73
CA SER A 168 -18.12 -13.88 2.39
C SER A 168 -17.32 -13.80 3.70
N LEU A 169 -16.20 -13.07 3.71
CA LEU A 169 -15.42 -12.83 4.92
C LEU A 169 -16.22 -12.07 5.98
N PHE A 170 -17.00 -11.06 5.59
CA PHE A 170 -17.84 -10.29 6.53
C PHE A 170 -18.92 -11.13 7.18
N LYS A 171 -19.51 -12.08 6.47
CA LYS A 171 -20.43 -13.06 7.05
C LYS A 171 -19.73 -13.88 8.13
N VAL A 172 -18.50 -14.32 7.88
CA VAL A 172 -17.70 -15.07 8.86
C VAL A 172 -17.35 -14.23 10.08
N ILE A 173 -16.90 -12.99 9.89
CA ILE A 173 -16.61 -12.07 11.00
C ILE A 173 -17.85 -11.91 11.88
N ASN A 174 -19.03 -11.73 11.30
CA ASN A 174 -20.28 -11.65 12.04
C ASN A 174 -20.63 -12.95 12.78
N GLN A 175 -20.39 -14.11 12.17
CA GLN A 175 -20.57 -15.41 12.85
C GLN A 175 -19.63 -15.55 14.06
N LEU A 176 -18.35 -15.20 13.90
CA LEU A 176 -17.35 -15.25 14.97
C LEU A 176 -17.68 -14.28 16.10
N LYS A 177 -18.09 -13.05 15.76
CA LYS A 177 -18.57 -12.07 16.74
C LYS A 177 -19.73 -12.64 17.55
N ASN A 178 -20.73 -13.23 16.87
CA ASN A 178 -21.90 -13.82 17.55
C ASN A 178 -21.53 -15.07 18.40
N ALA A 179 -20.43 -15.74 18.08
CA ALA A 179 -19.87 -16.85 18.87
C ALA A 179 -19.02 -16.39 20.07
N GLY A 180 -18.93 -15.08 20.35
CA GLY A 180 -18.21 -14.55 21.50
C GLY A 180 -16.74 -14.15 21.23
N VAL A 181 -16.27 -14.26 19.97
CA VAL A 181 -14.90 -13.88 19.63
C VAL A 181 -14.79 -12.35 19.54
N GLY A 182 -13.82 -11.77 20.27
CA GLY A 182 -13.43 -10.37 20.12
C GLY A 182 -12.50 -10.20 18.92
N ILE A 183 -12.70 -9.17 18.11
CA ILE A 183 -11.93 -8.99 16.86
C ILE A 183 -11.33 -7.59 16.80
N PHE A 184 -10.01 -7.50 16.61
CA PHE A 184 -9.37 -6.30 16.09
C PHE A 184 -9.31 -6.41 14.56
N TYR A 185 -9.92 -5.45 13.89
CA TYR A 185 -10.00 -5.39 12.44
C TYR A 185 -9.21 -4.17 11.94
N ILE A 186 -8.08 -4.42 11.33
CA ILE A 186 -7.24 -3.35 10.79
C ILE A 186 -7.62 -3.14 9.34
N THR A 187 -7.98 -1.93 8.99
CA THR A 187 -8.30 -1.54 7.62
C THR A 187 -8.04 -0.05 7.41
N HIS A 188 -7.83 0.32 6.17
CA HIS A 188 -7.87 1.70 5.70
C HIS A 188 -9.16 2.00 4.92
N ARG A 189 -10.06 1.01 4.74
CA ARG A 189 -11.32 1.12 4.00
C ARG A 189 -12.46 1.48 4.93
N LEU A 190 -12.89 2.75 4.95
CA LEU A 190 -13.94 3.22 5.86
C LEU A 190 -15.29 2.52 5.64
N ASP A 191 -15.60 2.12 4.40
CA ASP A 191 -16.86 1.42 4.10
C ASP A 191 -16.95 0.07 4.81
N GLU A 192 -15.83 -0.64 4.97
CA GLU A 192 -15.75 -1.89 5.72
C GLU A 192 -16.00 -1.65 7.22
N VAL A 193 -15.46 -0.54 7.75
CA VAL A 193 -15.62 -0.18 9.17
C VAL A 193 -17.09 -0.04 9.52
N PHE A 194 -17.88 0.62 8.69
CA PHE A 194 -19.32 0.80 8.94
C PHE A 194 -20.13 -0.49 8.78
N GLN A 195 -19.63 -1.46 7.99
CA GLN A 195 -20.34 -2.71 7.74
C GLN A 195 -20.19 -3.76 8.87
N ILE A 196 -19.00 -3.84 9.46
CA ILE A 196 -18.67 -4.96 10.35
C ILE A 196 -18.33 -4.56 11.78
N SER A 197 -17.92 -3.32 12.02
CA SER A 197 -17.38 -2.92 13.31
C SER A 197 -18.47 -2.50 14.30
N THR A 198 -18.21 -2.75 15.57
CA THR A 198 -19.01 -2.21 16.70
C THR A 198 -18.41 -0.91 17.21
N HIS A 199 -17.09 -0.81 17.15
CA HIS A 199 -16.32 0.36 17.59
C HIS A 199 -15.27 0.72 16.55
N ALA A 200 -14.91 1.99 16.49
CA ALA A 200 -13.80 2.48 15.68
C ALA A 200 -12.76 3.18 16.57
N VAL A 201 -11.51 2.99 16.23
CA VAL A 201 -10.35 3.63 16.83
C VAL A 201 -9.46 4.17 15.74
N ILE A 202 -9.13 5.46 15.81
CA ILE A 202 -8.16 6.05 14.92
C ILE A 202 -6.82 6.15 15.64
N LEU A 203 -5.83 5.48 15.06
CA LEU A 203 -4.44 5.56 15.47
C LEU A 203 -3.69 6.50 14.52
N ARG A 204 -3.06 7.53 15.06
CA ARG A 204 -2.27 8.50 14.31
C ARG A 204 -1.04 8.89 15.11
N ASP A 205 0.13 8.89 14.48
CA ASP A 205 1.42 9.25 15.09
C ASP A 205 1.65 8.55 16.45
N GLY A 206 1.29 7.27 16.51
CA GLY A 206 1.43 6.45 17.72
C GLY A 206 0.41 6.73 18.83
N LYS A 207 -0.60 7.60 18.61
CA LYS A 207 -1.64 7.96 19.59
C LYS A 207 -3.03 7.59 19.10
N VAL A 208 -3.92 7.31 20.04
CA VAL A 208 -5.35 7.20 19.76
C VAL A 208 -5.93 8.62 19.71
N THR A 209 -6.36 9.05 18.53
CA THR A 209 -6.92 10.39 18.31
C THR A 209 -8.44 10.42 18.39
N LEU A 210 -9.09 9.29 18.08
CA LEU A 210 -10.53 9.14 18.14
C LEU A 210 -10.88 7.69 18.52
N LYS A 211 -11.84 7.49 19.40
CA LYS A 211 -12.42 6.18 19.72
C LYS A 211 -13.87 6.31 20.16
N GLY A 212 -14.71 5.35 19.82
CA GLY A 212 -16.13 5.30 20.20
C GLY A 212 -16.89 4.20 19.47
N LYS A 213 -18.20 4.13 19.70
CA LYS A 213 -19.10 3.23 18.98
C LYS A 213 -19.27 3.71 17.53
N ILE A 214 -19.35 2.77 16.61
CA ILE A 214 -19.47 3.10 15.18
C ILE A 214 -20.74 3.90 14.87
N GLU A 215 -21.81 3.69 15.60
CA GLU A 215 -23.09 4.40 15.47
C GLU A 215 -22.97 5.91 15.75
N GLU A 216 -21.96 6.32 16.53
CA GLU A 216 -21.71 7.72 16.89
C GLU A 216 -20.92 8.46 15.80
N PHE A 217 -20.37 7.74 14.82
CA PHE A 217 -19.49 8.32 13.81
C PHE A 217 -20.17 8.46 12.46
N LYS A 218 -19.89 9.59 11.82
CA LYS A 218 -20.07 9.80 10.39
C LYS A 218 -18.73 9.59 9.67
N LYS A 219 -18.77 9.25 8.39
CA LYS A 219 -17.56 9.02 7.57
C LYS A 219 -16.62 10.23 7.62
N GLU A 220 -17.19 11.44 7.58
CA GLU A 220 -16.45 12.70 7.66
C GLU A 220 -15.69 12.87 8.98
N MET A 221 -16.25 12.40 10.12
CA MET A 221 -15.58 12.47 11.42
C MET A 221 -14.37 11.55 11.47
N LEU A 222 -14.48 10.34 10.92
CA LEU A 222 -13.35 9.42 10.82
C LEU A 222 -12.26 9.99 9.90
N ILE A 223 -12.64 10.60 8.78
CA ILE A 223 -11.70 11.28 7.88
C ILE A 223 -10.98 12.41 8.62
N GLN A 224 -11.69 13.27 9.36
CA GLN A 224 -11.07 14.33 10.16
C GLN A 224 -10.10 13.79 11.22
N GLY A 225 -10.43 12.68 11.86
CA GLY A 225 -9.54 12.02 12.84
C GLY A 225 -8.23 11.50 12.23
N LEU A 226 -8.23 11.19 10.95
CA LEU A 226 -7.06 10.75 10.20
C LEU A 226 -6.16 11.90 9.74
N LEU A 227 -6.70 13.13 9.62
CA LEU A 227 -5.93 14.29 9.16
C LEU A 227 -4.81 14.64 10.13
N PRO A 228 -3.61 15.02 9.65
CA PRO A 228 -2.53 15.52 10.49
C PRO A 228 -2.99 16.79 11.24
N VAL A 229 -2.62 16.91 12.52
CA VAL A 229 -2.82 18.14 13.27
C VAL A 229 -1.61 19.03 13.02
N GLY A 230 -1.79 20.07 12.20
CA GLY A 230 -0.97 21.28 12.22
C GLY A 230 0.55 21.05 12.34
N ASN A 231 1.14 20.29 11.45
CA ASN A 231 2.58 20.34 11.28
C ASN A 231 2.94 21.09 10.01
N GLU A 232 2.98 22.40 10.14
CA GLU A 232 3.61 23.31 9.18
C GLU A 232 5.14 23.23 9.22
N ASN A 233 5.74 22.11 9.55
CA ASN A 233 7.19 22.06 9.61
C ASN A 233 7.75 20.72 9.15
N HIS A 234 8.57 20.80 8.16
CA HIS A 234 9.95 20.27 8.04
C HIS A 234 10.33 19.73 6.68
N TYR A 235 9.96 20.33 5.58
CA TYR A 235 10.85 20.31 4.41
C TYR A 235 10.70 21.65 3.66
N GLU A 236 11.74 22.49 3.72
CA GLU A 236 11.84 23.79 3.00
C GLU A 236 12.06 23.56 1.49
N GLY A 237 11.10 22.97 0.82
CA GLY A 237 11.02 22.92 -0.63
C GLY A 237 9.66 23.46 -1.02
N HIS A 238 9.55 24.76 -1.32
CA HIS A 238 8.36 25.28 -1.96
C HIS A 238 8.26 24.71 -3.37
N PHE A 239 7.31 23.78 -3.57
CA PHE A 239 6.88 23.43 -4.92
C PHE A 239 6.05 24.60 -5.47
N GLU A 240 6.57 25.33 -6.44
CA GLU A 240 5.73 26.25 -7.21
C GLU A 240 4.73 25.41 -8.00
N LYS A 241 3.48 25.44 -7.59
CA LYS A 241 2.39 24.77 -8.29
C LYS A 241 2.06 25.58 -9.54
N ARG A 242 1.95 24.93 -10.69
CA ARG A 242 1.43 25.57 -11.89
C ARG A 242 -0.07 25.80 -11.74
N GLY A 243 -0.53 26.99 -12.07
CA GLY A 243 -1.98 27.29 -12.14
C GLY A 243 -2.65 26.49 -13.27
N ALA A 244 -3.91 26.19 -13.11
CA ALA A 244 -4.72 25.29 -13.95
C ALA A 244 -5.08 25.81 -15.37
N ALA A 245 -4.41 26.81 -15.91
CA ALA A 245 -4.73 27.34 -17.23
C ALA A 245 -3.95 26.59 -18.34
N HIS A 246 -4.52 25.50 -18.83
CA HIS A 246 -4.04 24.77 -20.01
C HIS A 246 -4.84 25.09 -21.28
N GLU A 247 -5.48 26.28 -21.33
CA GLU A 247 -6.27 26.69 -22.48
C GLU A 247 -5.42 26.68 -23.77
N GLY A 248 -5.74 25.78 -24.69
CA GLY A 248 -5.05 25.62 -25.98
C GLY A 248 -3.78 24.76 -25.97
N GLU A 249 -3.33 24.23 -24.82
CA GLU A 249 -2.22 23.30 -24.77
C GLU A 249 -2.66 21.87 -25.12
N LYS A 250 -1.79 21.12 -25.83
CA LYS A 250 -2.03 19.69 -26.06
C LYS A 250 -1.47 18.88 -24.92
N PRO A 251 -2.23 17.92 -24.36
CA PRO A 251 -1.72 17.04 -23.33
C PRO A 251 -0.57 16.16 -23.84
N ILE A 252 0.43 15.93 -23.00
CA ILE A 252 1.52 14.98 -23.28
C ILE A 252 1.03 13.54 -23.09
N LEU A 253 0.14 13.30 -22.14
CA LEU A 253 -0.58 12.04 -21.94
C LEU A 253 -2.07 12.34 -21.95
N LYS A 254 -2.82 11.58 -22.77
CA LYS A 254 -4.28 11.59 -22.75
C LYS A 254 -4.79 10.17 -22.61
N VAL A 255 -5.59 9.95 -21.61
CA VAL A 255 -6.26 8.68 -21.30
C VAL A 255 -7.75 8.88 -21.50
N GLU A 256 -8.38 8.07 -22.37
CA GLU A 256 -9.79 8.20 -22.75
C GLU A 256 -10.56 6.91 -22.47
N ASN A 257 -11.41 6.93 -21.46
CA ASN A 257 -12.38 5.89 -21.12
C ASN A 257 -11.78 4.47 -21.10
N ILE A 258 -10.55 4.31 -20.57
CA ILE A 258 -9.93 3.00 -20.52
C ILE A 258 -10.63 2.11 -19.48
N VAL A 259 -10.74 0.84 -19.85
CA VAL A 259 -11.28 -0.26 -19.02
C VAL A 259 -10.24 -1.36 -18.98
N GLY A 260 -10.05 -1.98 -17.84
CA GLY A 260 -9.15 -3.11 -17.63
C GLY A 260 -9.38 -3.78 -16.29
N ASP A 261 -8.51 -4.70 -15.94
CA ASP A 261 -8.61 -5.43 -14.68
C ASP A 261 -8.46 -4.48 -13.48
N GLY A 262 -9.48 -4.43 -12.62
CA GLY A 262 -9.50 -3.58 -11.43
C GLY A 262 -9.89 -2.11 -11.65
N PHE A 263 -10.15 -1.66 -12.90
CA PHE A 263 -10.57 -0.28 -13.17
C PHE A 263 -11.50 -0.17 -14.38
N LYS A 264 -12.30 0.91 -14.42
CA LYS A 264 -13.26 1.17 -15.50
C LYS A 264 -13.50 2.67 -15.73
N ASN A 265 -13.70 3.04 -17.02
CA ASN A 265 -14.02 4.41 -17.43
C ASN A 265 -13.02 5.46 -16.93
N ILE A 266 -11.72 5.12 -16.95
CA ILE A 266 -10.68 6.05 -16.53
C ILE A 266 -10.38 7.04 -17.65
N SER A 267 -10.49 8.33 -17.33
CA SER A 267 -10.14 9.42 -18.23
C SER A 267 -9.37 10.51 -17.47
N PHE A 268 -8.22 10.90 -17.97
CA PHE A 268 -7.45 12.03 -17.45
C PHE A 268 -6.38 12.49 -18.44
N GLU A 269 -5.81 13.67 -18.18
CA GLU A 269 -4.78 14.27 -19.00
C GLU A 269 -3.60 14.75 -18.14
N VAL A 270 -2.38 14.66 -18.70
CA VAL A 270 -1.16 15.24 -18.14
C VAL A 270 -0.58 16.20 -19.19
N TYR A 271 -0.23 17.40 -18.77
CA TYR A 271 0.37 18.40 -19.66
C TYR A 271 1.90 18.46 -19.52
N LYS A 272 2.56 19.07 -20.48
CA LYS A 272 4.02 19.13 -20.50
C LYS A 272 4.58 19.88 -19.28
N GLY A 273 5.49 19.24 -18.55
CA GLY A 273 6.12 19.79 -17.34
C GLY A 273 5.18 19.86 -16.14
N GLU A 274 4.04 19.17 -16.18
CA GLU A 274 3.09 19.06 -15.10
C GLU A 274 3.37 17.81 -14.25
N VAL A 275 3.11 17.90 -12.95
CA VAL A 275 3.03 16.76 -12.04
C VAL A 275 1.56 16.51 -11.71
N VAL A 276 1.03 15.42 -12.25
CA VAL A 276 -0.33 14.98 -11.96
C VAL A 276 -0.28 13.85 -10.93
N GLY A 277 -1.01 13.99 -9.82
CA GLY A 277 -1.17 12.97 -8.81
C GLY A 277 -2.36 12.05 -9.12
N LEU A 278 -2.17 10.73 -9.02
CA LEU A 278 -3.25 9.76 -8.88
C LEU A 278 -3.37 9.39 -7.40
N ALA A 279 -4.29 10.05 -6.70
CA ALA A 279 -4.59 9.78 -5.30
C ALA A 279 -5.60 8.66 -5.17
N GLY A 280 -5.51 7.90 -4.09
CA GLY A 280 -6.48 6.84 -3.77
C GLY A 280 -5.97 5.92 -2.67
N LEU A 281 -6.85 5.11 -2.14
CA LEU A 281 -6.47 4.12 -1.13
C LEU A 281 -5.75 2.93 -1.77
N VAL A 282 -5.06 2.14 -0.95
CA VAL A 282 -4.47 0.87 -1.39
C VAL A 282 -5.58 -0.02 -1.98
N GLY A 283 -5.32 -0.60 -3.16
CA GLY A 283 -6.32 -1.40 -3.89
C GLY A 283 -7.41 -0.59 -4.61
N ALA A 284 -7.23 0.72 -4.78
CA ALA A 284 -8.17 1.55 -5.54
C ALA A 284 -8.06 1.36 -7.07
N GLY A 285 -7.04 0.67 -7.57
CA GLY A 285 -6.82 0.45 -9.00
C GLY A 285 -5.74 1.33 -9.62
N ARG A 286 -4.96 2.08 -8.83
CA ARG A 286 -3.97 3.05 -9.32
C ARG A 286 -2.80 2.41 -10.04
N THR A 287 -2.20 1.38 -9.45
CA THR A 287 -1.09 0.61 -10.03
C THR A 287 -1.54 -0.09 -11.30
N GLU A 288 -2.72 -0.70 -11.29
CA GLU A 288 -3.32 -1.38 -12.44
C GLU A 288 -3.53 -0.42 -13.62
N ILE A 289 -3.97 0.82 -13.35
CA ILE A 289 -4.08 1.89 -14.37
C ILE A 289 -2.70 2.23 -14.94
N ALA A 290 -1.69 2.42 -14.10
CA ALA A 290 -0.33 2.75 -14.54
C ALA A 290 0.30 1.64 -15.38
N GLU A 291 0.17 0.40 -14.94
CA GLU A 291 0.68 -0.78 -15.63
C GLU A 291 -0.02 -1.00 -16.97
N ALA A 292 -1.33 -0.75 -17.05
CA ALA A 292 -2.06 -0.80 -18.31
C ALA A 292 -1.60 0.31 -19.29
N ILE A 293 -1.41 1.54 -18.83
CA ILE A 293 -0.89 2.65 -19.65
C ILE A 293 0.53 2.33 -20.15
N TYR A 294 1.35 1.69 -19.32
CA TYR A 294 2.73 1.31 -19.71
C TYR A 294 2.78 0.09 -20.62
N GLY A 295 1.69 -0.70 -20.72
CA GLY A 295 1.59 -1.88 -21.57
C GLY A 295 1.99 -3.19 -20.89
N ILE A 296 1.98 -3.25 -19.55
CA ILE A 296 2.19 -4.49 -18.75
C ILE A 296 0.91 -5.33 -18.80
N HIS A 297 -0.25 -4.68 -18.63
CA HIS A 297 -1.57 -5.30 -18.71
C HIS A 297 -2.36 -4.81 -19.94
N PRO A 298 -3.23 -5.65 -20.52
CA PRO A 298 -4.03 -5.23 -21.66
C PRO A 298 -5.12 -4.23 -21.25
N ILE A 299 -5.39 -3.27 -22.12
CA ILE A 299 -6.57 -2.38 -22.05
C ILE A 299 -7.69 -3.05 -22.83
N GLU A 300 -8.84 -3.31 -22.17
CA GLU A 300 -9.99 -3.96 -22.78
C GLU A 300 -10.75 -3.03 -23.74
N SER A 301 -10.86 -1.75 -23.37
CA SER A 301 -11.48 -0.71 -24.20
C SER A 301 -10.94 0.68 -23.83
N GLY A 302 -11.20 1.68 -24.68
CA GLY A 302 -10.69 3.03 -24.52
C GLY A 302 -9.36 3.23 -25.23
N LYS A 303 -8.70 4.38 -25.01
CA LYS A 303 -7.47 4.75 -25.71
C LYS A 303 -6.49 5.52 -24.83
N VAL A 304 -5.21 5.34 -25.11
CA VAL A 304 -4.10 6.08 -24.50
C VAL A 304 -3.25 6.73 -25.57
N TYR A 305 -3.03 8.03 -25.45
CA TYR A 305 -2.18 8.79 -26.35
C TYR A 305 -1.00 9.40 -25.59
N LEU A 306 0.21 9.24 -26.12
CA LEU A 306 1.43 9.91 -25.64
C LEU A 306 1.94 10.85 -26.74
N ASP A 307 2.01 12.14 -26.43
CA ASP A 307 2.41 13.19 -27.39
C ASP A 307 1.63 13.10 -28.72
N GLY A 308 0.32 12.83 -28.61
CA GLY A 308 -0.60 12.67 -29.74
C GLY A 308 -0.53 11.33 -30.49
N LYS A 309 0.40 10.44 -30.14
CA LYS A 309 0.51 9.10 -30.72
C LYS A 309 -0.29 8.09 -29.91
N ASP A 310 -1.15 7.31 -30.55
CA ASP A 310 -1.88 6.19 -29.93
C ASP A 310 -0.86 5.12 -29.49
N ILE A 311 -0.83 4.83 -28.19
CA ILE A 311 0.04 3.82 -27.58
C ILE A 311 -0.74 2.65 -26.96
N THR A 312 -2.06 2.61 -27.13
CA THR A 312 -2.98 1.70 -26.44
C THR A 312 -2.58 0.22 -26.54
N THR A 313 -2.10 -0.21 -27.70
CA THR A 313 -1.76 -1.62 -27.97
C THR A 313 -0.26 -1.85 -28.19
N LEU A 314 0.56 -0.88 -27.87
CA LEU A 314 2.00 -1.01 -28.04
C LEU A 314 2.59 -1.98 -27.01
N SER A 315 3.61 -2.71 -27.41
CA SER A 315 4.43 -3.47 -26.48
C SER A 315 5.21 -2.53 -25.55
N ILE A 316 5.62 -3.03 -24.37
CA ILE A 316 6.46 -2.26 -23.42
C ILE A 316 7.66 -1.61 -24.11
N ASN A 317 8.32 -2.34 -25.02
CA ASN A 317 9.46 -1.81 -25.74
C ASN A 317 9.12 -0.60 -26.63
N GLU A 318 8.00 -0.67 -27.35
CA GLU A 318 7.53 0.42 -28.21
C GLU A 318 7.02 1.61 -27.38
N THR A 319 6.43 1.35 -26.23
CA THR A 319 6.02 2.37 -25.27
C THR A 319 7.22 3.13 -24.71
N VAL A 320 8.29 2.42 -24.30
CA VAL A 320 9.56 3.04 -23.89
C VAL A 320 10.19 3.85 -25.02
N ASP A 321 10.23 3.31 -26.23
CA ASP A 321 10.77 4.02 -27.41
C ASP A 321 9.92 5.25 -27.80
N SER A 322 8.64 5.29 -27.43
CA SER A 322 7.76 6.45 -27.59
C SER A 322 8.02 7.55 -26.57
N GLY A 323 8.79 7.26 -25.50
CA GLY A 323 9.20 8.21 -24.47
C GLY A 323 8.45 8.12 -23.15
N LEU A 324 7.80 6.99 -22.84
CA LEU A 324 7.20 6.71 -21.54
C LEU A 324 8.18 5.90 -20.68
N ALA A 325 8.40 6.34 -19.44
CA ALA A 325 9.13 5.58 -18.43
C ALA A 325 8.22 5.22 -17.26
N TYR A 326 8.46 4.06 -16.65
CA TYR A 326 7.71 3.57 -15.47
C TYR A 326 8.67 3.17 -14.35
N ILE A 327 8.38 3.65 -13.16
CA ILE A 327 9.05 3.30 -11.91
C ILE A 327 8.04 2.53 -11.08
N PRO A 328 8.25 1.22 -10.87
CA PRO A 328 7.28 0.35 -10.21
C PRO A 328 7.25 0.53 -8.69
N GLU A 329 6.11 0.16 -8.08
CA GLU A 329 5.89 0.17 -6.64
C GLU A 329 6.88 -0.73 -5.90
N ASP A 330 7.02 -2.00 -6.33
CA ASP A 330 7.98 -2.94 -5.74
C ASP A 330 9.31 -2.88 -6.49
N ARG A 331 10.25 -2.11 -5.88
CA ARG A 331 11.60 -2.00 -6.43
C ARG A 331 12.39 -3.30 -6.39
N PHE A 332 12.12 -4.21 -5.44
CA PHE A 332 12.87 -5.46 -5.30
C PHE A 332 12.46 -6.50 -6.34
N LEU A 333 11.16 -6.62 -6.61
CA LEU A 333 10.65 -7.57 -7.60
C LEU A 333 10.81 -7.02 -9.03
N ASN A 334 10.45 -5.75 -9.25
CA ASN A 334 10.29 -5.17 -10.58
C ASN A 334 11.26 -4.02 -10.88
N GLY A 335 11.89 -3.46 -9.84
CA GLY A 335 12.69 -2.24 -9.97
C GLY A 335 14.19 -2.47 -10.11
N ILE A 336 14.80 -3.48 -9.52
CA ILE A 336 16.26 -3.68 -9.53
C ILE A 336 16.65 -5.11 -9.92
N PHE A 337 17.82 -5.22 -10.54
CA PHE A 337 18.52 -6.49 -10.73
C PHE A 337 19.49 -6.69 -9.55
N SER A 338 19.04 -7.31 -8.49
CA SER A 338 19.67 -7.33 -7.16
C SER A 338 21.10 -7.85 -7.12
N ILE A 339 21.47 -8.75 -8.04
CA ILE A 339 22.79 -9.39 -8.13
C ILE A 339 23.76 -8.68 -9.09
N THR A 340 23.37 -7.54 -9.65
CA THR A 340 24.21 -6.80 -10.59
C THR A 340 24.68 -5.45 -10.02
N SER A 341 25.63 -4.84 -10.71
CA SER A 341 26.20 -3.56 -10.28
C SER A 341 25.22 -2.40 -10.40
N VAL A 342 25.47 -1.30 -9.70
CA VAL A 342 24.74 -0.03 -9.82
C VAL A 342 24.76 0.45 -11.27
N ARG A 343 25.93 0.41 -11.94
CA ARG A 343 26.06 0.74 -13.36
C ARG A 343 25.09 -0.07 -14.21
N ASN A 344 25.10 -1.39 -14.10
CA ASN A 344 24.23 -2.26 -14.90
C ASN A 344 22.75 -1.98 -14.65
N ASN A 345 22.38 -1.68 -13.41
CA ASN A 345 21.01 -1.29 -13.06
C ASN A 345 20.61 0.01 -13.77
N ILE A 346 21.46 1.05 -13.73
CA ILE A 346 21.17 2.36 -14.35
C ILE A 346 21.09 2.24 -15.88
N THR A 347 21.97 1.45 -16.50
CA THR A 347 22.10 1.40 -17.96
C THR A 347 21.33 0.26 -18.63
N SER A 348 20.63 -0.58 -17.85
CA SER A 348 19.97 -1.80 -18.36
C SER A 348 18.98 -1.53 -19.51
N GLN A 349 18.22 -0.45 -19.49
CA GLN A 349 17.28 -0.10 -20.57
C GLN A 349 17.97 0.39 -21.85
N MET A 350 19.23 0.83 -21.76
CA MET A 350 19.97 1.31 -22.92
C MET A 350 20.55 0.19 -23.80
N ILE A 351 20.63 -1.04 -23.26
CA ILE A 351 21.28 -2.19 -23.94
C ILE A 351 20.71 -2.40 -25.33
N LYS A 352 19.39 -2.33 -25.49
CA LYS A 352 18.72 -2.51 -26.79
C LYS A 352 19.14 -1.47 -27.84
N ARG A 353 19.45 -0.23 -27.43
CA ARG A 353 19.87 0.85 -28.35
C ARG A 353 21.31 0.71 -28.87
N HIS A 354 22.11 -0.15 -28.20
CA HIS A 354 23.52 -0.32 -28.51
C HIS A 354 23.85 -1.55 -29.38
N GLY A 355 22.84 -2.35 -29.76
CA GLY A 355 23.01 -3.55 -30.58
C GLY A 355 23.72 -4.69 -29.80
N PHE A 356 24.41 -5.56 -30.55
CA PHE A 356 25.04 -6.78 -30.01
C PHE A 356 26.24 -6.52 -29.07
N PHE A 357 26.83 -5.32 -29.10
CA PHE A 357 28.02 -5.03 -28.27
C PHE A 357 27.70 -3.95 -27.23
N THR A 358 27.90 -4.30 -25.96
CA THR A 358 27.83 -3.32 -24.87
C THR A 358 28.97 -2.31 -25.01
N LYS A 359 28.64 -1.01 -24.97
CA LYS A 359 29.63 0.06 -24.99
C LYS A 359 30.04 0.44 -23.57
N LYS A 360 30.85 -0.42 -22.92
CA LYS A 360 31.21 -0.30 -21.51
C LYS A 360 31.59 1.14 -21.09
N LYS A 361 32.43 1.84 -21.89
CA LYS A 361 32.81 3.23 -21.61
C LYS A 361 31.62 4.19 -21.58
N LEU A 362 30.64 3.99 -22.45
CA LEU A 362 29.43 4.83 -22.49
C LEU A 362 28.54 4.54 -21.28
N GLU A 363 28.39 3.26 -20.91
CA GLU A 363 27.66 2.85 -19.72
C GLU A 363 28.29 3.42 -18.44
N GLU A 364 29.62 3.40 -18.34
CA GLU A 364 30.37 4.01 -17.24
C GLU A 364 30.13 5.53 -17.16
N GLN A 365 30.15 6.22 -18.30
CA GLN A 365 29.90 7.67 -18.36
C GLN A 365 28.46 8.02 -17.93
N VAL A 366 27.48 7.27 -18.44
CA VAL A 366 26.07 7.48 -18.10
C VAL A 366 25.81 7.19 -16.62
N ALA A 367 26.35 6.08 -16.11
CA ALA A 367 26.22 5.74 -14.70
C ALA A 367 26.82 6.83 -13.81
N ASP A 368 28.06 7.28 -14.08
CA ASP A 368 28.72 8.35 -13.34
C ASP A 368 27.91 9.67 -13.38
N GLN A 369 27.35 10.00 -14.53
CA GLN A 369 26.51 11.20 -14.67
C GLN A 369 25.30 11.14 -13.73
N TYR A 370 24.55 10.03 -13.74
CA TYR A 370 23.33 9.90 -12.92
C TYR A 370 23.64 9.67 -11.44
N ILE A 371 24.73 8.97 -11.09
CA ILE A 371 25.20 8.84 -9.70
C ILE A 371 25.44 10.22 -9.10
N LYS A 372 26.14 11.11 -9.85
CA LYS A 372 26.40 12.48 -9.42
C LYS A 372 25.13 13.32 -9.37
N ARG A 373 24.34 13.28 -10.47
CA ARG A 373 23.09 14.08 -10.59
C ARG A 373 22.10 13.79 -9.48
N LEU A 374 21.86 12.51 -9.18
CA LEU A 374 20.88 12.09 -8.17
C LEU A 374 21.51 11.88 -6.78
N ARG A 375 22.81 12.22 -6.62
CA ARG A 375 23.52 12.10 -5.34
C ARG A 375 23.40 10.70 -4.74
N ILE A 376 23.60 9.65 -5.58
CA ILE A 376 23.56 8.26 -5.15
C ILE A 376 24.81 7.99 -4.32
N LYS A 377 24.64 7.60 -3.05
CA LYS A 377 25.75 7.27 -2.16
C LYS A 377 26.22 5.85 -2.45
N VAL A 378 27.36 5.73 -3.14
CA VAL A 378 28.00 4.47 -3.55
C VAL A 378 29.52 4.68 -3.58
N ASN A 379 30.30 3.66 -3.24
CA ASN A 379 31.77 3.74 -3.28
C ASN A 379 32.27 3.55 -4.71
N SER A 380 31.68 2.65 -5.47
CA SER A 380 31.97 2.38 -6.88
C SER A 380 30.69 2.07 -7.64
N GLN A 381 30.61 2.48 -8.92
CA GLN A 381 29.52 2.08 -9.80
C GLN A 381 29.45 0.55 -10.03
N GLU A 382 30.50 -0.18 -9.70
CA GLU A 382 30.58 -1.64 -9.78
C GLU A 382 30.04 -2.33 -8.49
N ASP A 383 29.73 -1.57 -7.44
CA ASP A 383 29.12 -2.16 -6.24
C ASP A 383 27.78 -2.78 -6.56
N GLU A 384 27.47 -3.92 -5.91
CA GLU A 384 26.16 -4.56 -6.09
C GLU A 384 25.05 -3.65 -5.55
N ILE A 385 23.95 -3.49 -6.33
CA ILE A 385 22.84 -2.61 -5.97
C ILE A 385 22.21 -2.99 -4.62
N LYS A 386 22.20 -4.28 -4.25
CA LYS A 386 21.64 -4.75 -2.97
C LYS A 386 22.41 -4.26 -1.75
N SER A 387 23.67 -3.80 -1.89
CA SER A 387 24.46 -3.24 -0.80
C SER A 387 24.08 -1.81 -0.44
N LEU A 388 23.31 -1.14 -1.27
CA LEU A 388 22.86 0.23 -1.06
C LEU A 388 21.63 0.28 -0.12
N SER A 389 21.48 1.42 0.58
CA SER A 389 20.24 1.72 1.32
C SER A 389 19.04 1.84 0.36
N GLY A 390 17.82 1.61 0.86
CA GLY A 390 16.60 1.67 0.07
C GLY A 390 16.44 2.98 -0.71
N GLY A 391 16.79 4.13 -0.12
CA GLY A 391 16.75 5.42 -0.81
C GLY A 391 17.74 5.52 -1.97
N ASN A 392 18.97 4.95 -1.83
CA ASN A 392 19.93 4.94 -2.92
C ASN A 392 19.57 3.94 -4.02
N GLN A 393 18.95 2.81 -3.67
CA GLN A 393 18.37 1.88 -4.64
C GLN A 393 17.26 2.58 -5.47
N GLN A 394 16.37 3.32 -4.81
CA GLN A 394 15.31 4.07 -5.49
C GLN A 394 15.87 5.13 -6.43
N LYS A 395 16.89 5.87 -6.00
CA LYS A 395 17.60 6.82 -6.87
C LYS A 395 18.20 6.15 -8.10
N ALA A 396 18.73 4.92 -7.97
CA ALA A 396 19.25 4.16 -9.12
C ALA A 396 18.12 3.73 -10.08
N VAL A 397 16.92 3.38 -9.57
CA VAL A 397 15.74 3.10 -10.42
C VAL A 397 15.29 4.36 -11.16
N ILE A 398 15.25 5.51 -10.50
CA ILE A 398 14.98 6.81 -11.14
C ILE A 398 16.04 7.12 -12.19
N ALA A 399 17.33 6.90 -11.90
CA ALA A 399 18.43 7.09 -12.85
C ALA A 399 18.24 6.26 -14.13
N ARG A 400 17.81 4.99 -13.99
CA ARG A 400 17.51 4.11 -15.11
C ARG A 400 16.39 4.68 -15.99
N ALA A 401 15.30 5.12 -15.39
CA ALA A 401 14.19 5.73 -16.12
C ALA A 401 14.65 6.98 -16.90
N LEU A 402 15.42 7.85 -16.24
CA LEU A 402 15.95 9.09 -16.83
C LEU A 402 17.00 8.84 -17.93
N SER A 403 17.73 7.72 -17.88
CA SER A 403 18.76 7.38 -18.88
C SER A 403 18.17 7.22 -20.30
N MET A 404 16.87 6.97 -20.41
CA MET A 404 16.14 6.86 -21.67
C MET A 404 15.64 8.19 -22.21
N ASN A 405 15.85 9.30 -21.48
CA ASN A 405 15.35 10.65 -21.80
C ASN A 405 13.82 10.66 -22.07
N PRO A 406 13.00 10.25 -21.11
CA PRO A 406 11.56 10.12 -21.30
C PRO A 406 10.86 11.48 -21.45
N LYS A 407 9.72 11.48 -22.14
CA LYS A 407 8.79 12.61 -22.23
C LYS A 407 7.87 12.69 -21.00
N LEU A 408 7.50 11.52 -20.49
CA LEU A 408 6.66 11.32 -19.31
C LEU A 408 7.22 10.20 -18.44
N ILE A 409 7.19 10.40 -17.13
CA ILE A 409 7.60 9.40 -16.15
C ILE A 409 6.39 9.07 -15.27
N ILE A 410 5.98 7.80 -15.24
CA ILE A 410 5.04 7.28 -14.25
C ILE A 410 5.85 6.82 -13.05
N MET A 411 5.53 7.32 -11.87
CA MET A 411 6.17 6.94 -10.61
C MET A 411 5.13 6.35 -9.66
N ASP A 412 5.23 5.05 -9.42
CA ASP A 412 4.32 4.33 -8.55
C ASP A 412 4.94 4.13 -7.18
N GLU A 413 4.34 4.75 -6.14
CA GLU A 413 4.78 4.72 -4.74
C GLU A 413 6.30 4.98 -4.57
N PRO A 414 6.86 6.08 -5.13
CA PRO A 414 8.31 6.26 -5.22
C PRO A 414 9.03 6.34 -3.87
N THR A 415 8.31 6.57 -2.78
CA THR A 415 8.87 6.68 -1.43
C THR A 415 8.53 5.50 -0.53
N ARG A 416 7.88 4.44 -1.07
CA ARG A 416 7.50 3.27 -0.30
C ARG A 416 8.73 2.52 0.24
N GLY A 417 8.70 2.21 1.55
CA GLY A 417 9.78 1.47 2.20
C GLY A 417 11.12 2.22 2.27
N ILE A 418 11.08 3.55 2.22
CA ILE A 418 12.24 4.43 2.36
C ILE A 418 12.15 5.18 3.70
N ASP A 419 13.29 5.37 4.36
CA ASP A 419 13.35 6.14 5.59
C ASP A 419 13.03 7.65 5.37
N ALA A 420 12.65 8.34 6.44
CA ALA A 420 12.18 9.73 6.36
C ALA A 420 13.23 10.69 5.76
N ALA A 421 14.53 10.48 6.03
CA ALA A 421 15.57 11.34 5.49
C ALA A 421 15.73 11.15 3.97
N ALA A 422 15.67 9.88 3.51
CA ALA A 422 15.76 9.56 2.09
C ALA A 422 14.51 9.99 1.31
N ARG A 423 13.32 10.08 1.94
CA ARG A 423 12.10 10.65 1.31
C ARG A 423 12.34 12.10 0.90
N GLY A 424 12.93 12.93 1.77
CA GLY A 424 13.28 14.31 1.44
C GLY A 424 14.16 14.43 0.21
N ASP A 425 15.12 13.53 0.05
CA ASP A 425 15.98 13.49 -1.14
C ASP A 425 15.16 13.17 -2.42
N ILE A 426 14.20 12.22 -2.34
CA ILE A 426 13.34 11.89 -3.49
C ILE A 426 12.44 13.09 -3.86
N TYR A 427 11.86 13.78 -2.87
CA TYR A 427 11.07 15.00 -3.13
C TYR A 427 11.89 16.09 -3.80
N SER A 428 13.14 16.28 -3.37
CA SER A 428 14.06 17.23 -4.02
C SER A 428 14.33 16.84 -5.47
N ILE A 429 14.52 15.54 -5.75
CA ILE A 429 14.69 15.04 -7.12
C ILE A 429 13.45 15.29 -7.96
N LEU A 430 12.24 15.03 -7.44
CA LEU A 430 10.97 15.30 -8.14
C LEU A 430 10.81 16.78 -8.48
N THR A 431 11.17 17.67 -7.54
CA THR A 431 11.19 19.12 -7.76
C THR A 431 12.19 19.51 -8.86
N GLU A 432 13.40 18.98 -8.80
CA GLU A 432 14.43 19.23 -9.82
C GLU A 432 13.97 18.77 -11.20
N LEU A 433 13.33 17.60 -11.32
CA LEU A 433 12.81 17.07 -12.58
C LEU A 433 11.67 17.94 -13.13
N LYS A 434 10.72 18.35 -12.29
CA LYS A 434 9.65 19.27 -12.65
C LYS A 434 10.22 20.58 -13.19
N ASN A 435 11.17 21.20 -12.49
CA ASN A 435 11.79 22.47 -12.90
C ASN A 435 12.59 22.33 -14.21
N GLN A 436 13.04 21.12 -14.55
CA GLN A 436 13.66 20.80 -15.84
C GLN A 436 12.65 20.52 -16.96
N GLY A 437 11.34 20.59 -16.66
CA GLY A 437 10.25 20.41 -17.63
C GLY A 437 9.85 18.95 -17.89
N PHE A 438 10.25 18.01 -17.01
CA PHE A 438 9.72 16.65 -17.07
C PHE A 438 8.26 16.62 -16.67
N SER A 439 7.46 15.84 -17.40
CA SER A 439 6.08 15.53 -17.04
C SER A 439 6.05 14.28 -16.18
N ILE A 440 5.28 14.29 -15.09
CA ILE A 440 5.26 13.20 -14.10
C ILE A 440 3.81 12.83 -13.80
N LEU A 441 3.50 11.53 -13.88
CA LEU A 441 2.31 10.93 -13.29
C LEU A 441 2.74 10.27 -11.99
N LEU A 442 2.37 10.87 -10.86
CA LEU A 442 2.73 10.41 -9.53
C LEU A 442 1.59 9.62 -8.90
N ILE A 443 1.85 8.37 -8.55
CA ILE A 443 0.91 7.52 -7.83
C ILE A 443 1.43 7.36 -6.42
N SER A 444 0.61 7.69 -5.43
CA SER A 444 0.97 7.50 -4.02
C SER A 444 -0.25 7.25 -3.15
N SER A 445 -0.09 6.38 -2.16
CA SER A 445 -1.01 6.20 -1.04
C SER A 445 -0.77 7.22 0.08
N ASP A 446 0.38 7.89 0.05
CA ASP A 446 0.70 8.99 0.96
C ASP A 446 0.06 10.28 0.44
N LEU A 447 -1.05 10.66 1.08
CA LEU A 447 -1.83 11.82 0.66
C LEU A 447 -1.07 13.14 0.87
N GLU A 448 -0.13 13.20 1.82
CA GLU A 448 0.73 14.38 2.02
C GLU A 448 1.73 14.52 0.87
N GLU A 449 2.27 13.39 0.37
CA GLU A 449 3.14 13.39 -0.80
C GLU A 449 2.41 13.93 -2.03
N ILE A 450 1.22 13.40 -2.30
CA ILE A 450 0.38 13.82 -3.43
C ILE A 450 0.00 15.30 -3.31
N GLU A 451 -0.48 15.73 -2.14
CA GLU A 451 -0.86 17.12 -1.89
C GLU A 451 0.30 18.08 -2.15
N ARG A 452 1.49 17.70 -1.68
CA ARG A 452 2.66 18.57 -1.71
C ARG A 452 3.24 18.75 -3.12
N ILE A 453 3.28 17.67 -3.90
CA ILE A 453 4.08 17.60 -5.15
C ILE A 453 3.22 17.87 -6.38
N SER A 454 1.92 17.55 -6.35
CA SER A 454 1.06 17.56 -7.53
C SER A 454 0.54 18.96 -7.86
N ASP A 455 0.48 19.26 -9.16
CA ASP A 455 -0.19 20.45 -9.71
C ASP A 455 -1.70 20.23 -9.81
N ARG A 456 -2.12 19.04 -10.22
CA ARG A 456 -3.50 18.55 -10.23
C ARG A 456 -3.54 17.14 -9.67
N ILE A 457 -4.69 16.76 -9.12
CA ILE A 457 -4.88 15.43 -8.53
C ILE A 457 -6.15 14.83 -9.10
N TYR A 458 -6.03 13.65 -9.68
CA TYR A 458 -7.14 12.77 -9.97
C TYR A 458 -7.29 11.75 -8.86
N ALA A 459 -8.50 11.61 -8.33
CA ALA A 459 -8.77 10.65 -7.26
C ALA A 459 -9.38 9.38 -7.81
N VAL A 460 -8.71 8.26 -7.55
CA VAL A 460 -9.20 6.92 -7.91
C VAL A 460 -9.91 6.31 -6.70
N TYR A 461 -11.16 5.95 -6.88
CA TYR A 461 -12.00 5.30 -5.87
C TYR A 461 -12.73 4.12 -6.48
N GLN A 462 -12.52 2.92 -5.93
CA GLN A 462 -13.15 1.67 -6.41
C GLN A 462 -13.03 1.46 -7.93
N GLY A 463 -11.84 1.73 -8.48
CA GLY A 463 -11.55 1.54 -9.90
C GLY A 463 -12.17 2.58 -10.83
N THR A 464 -12.70 3.70 -10.33
CA THR A 464 -13.17 4.85 -11.12
C THR A 464 -12.40 6.12 -10.79
N CYS A 465 -12.41 7.11 -11.68
CA CYS A 465 -11.68 8.36 -11.54
C CYS A 465 -12.57 9.54 -11.96
N ASP A 466 -13.50 9.92 -11.09
CA ASP A 466 -14.53 10.93 -11.40
C ASP A 466 -14.21 12.32 -10.81
N VAL A 467 -13.14 12.44 -10.01
CA VAL A 467 -12.80 13.68 -9.30
C VAL A 467 -11.42 14.16 -9.73
N CYS A 468 -11.36 15.41 -10.21
CA CYS A 468 -10.12 16.14 -10.43
C CYS A 468 -10.06 17.35 -9.48
N LEU A 469 -8.99 17.45 -8.71
CA LEU A 469 -8.69 18.61 -7.85
C LEU A 469 -7.65 19.49 -8.54
N ASN A 470 -8.01 20.74 -8.78
CA ASN A 470 -7.09 21.76 -9.26
C ASN A 470 -6.31 22.39 -8.09
N VAL A 471 -5.29 23.19 -8.39
CA VAL A 471 -4.36 23.77 -7.41
C VAL A 471 -5.04 24.42 -6.21
N ASP A 472 -6.11 25.21 -6.44
CA ASP A 472 -6.89 25.90 -5.43
C ASP A 472 -7.72 24.96 -4.53
N GLN A 473 -7.99 23.76 -5.00
CA GLN A 473 -8.75 22.74 -4.30
C GLN A 473 -7.85 21.72 -3.56
N ILE A 474 -6.55 21.73 -3.86
CA ILE A 474 -5.59 20.77 -3.27
C ILE A 474 -5.28 21.17 -1.84
N ASN A 475 -5.83 20.42 -0.90
CA ASN A 475 -5.49 20.41 0.52
C ASN A 475 -5.77 19.03 1.10
N ALA A 476 -5.18 18.69 2.24
CA ALA A 476 -5.27 17.38 2.87
C ALA A 476 -6.72 16.89 3.03
N VAL A 477 -7.64 17.78 3.37
CA VAL A 477 -9.07 17.44 3.55
C VAL A 477 -9.72 17.03 2.23
N ASN A 478 -9.52 17.81 1.19
CA ASN A 478 -10.15 17.56 -0.11
C ASN A 478 -9.55 16.32 -0.79
N VAL A 479 -8.21 16.16 -0.73
CA VAL A 479 -7.53 14.98 -1.27
C VAL A 479 -8.04 13.72 -0.58
N MET A 480 -8.16 13.76 0.75
CA MET A 480 -8.69 12.64 1.52
C MET A 480 -10.16 12.36 1.19
N LYS A 481 -11.02 13.40 1.15
CA LYS A 481 -12.42 13.23 0.75
C LYS A 481 -12.56 12.63 -0.64
N ALA A 482 -11.74 13.06 -1.59
CA ALA A 482 -11.73 12.54 -2.94
C ALA A 482 -11.28 11.07 -2.97
N ALA A 483 -10.19 10.73 -2.28
CA ALA A 483 -9.69 9.35 -2.16
C ALA A 483 -10.69 8.39 -1.48
N PHE A 484 -11.55 8.91 -0.61
CA PHE A 484 -12.63 8.15 0.03
C PHE A 484 -13.99 8.25 -0.70
N GLY A 485 -14.06 8.86 -1.88
CA GLY A 485 -15.28 9.00 -2.68
C GLY A 485 -16.37 9.86 -2.03
N THR A 486 -15.99 10.78 -1.13
CA THR A 486 -16.95 11.68 -0.42
C THR A 486 -16.81 13.14 -0.83
N PHE A 487 -15.91 13.46 -1.75
CA PHE A 487 -15.76 14.81 -2.27
C PHE A 487 -16.97 15.19 -3.12
N LYS A 488 -17.67 16.25 -2.70
CA LYS A 488 -18.76 16.87 -3.47
C LYS A 488 -18.25 18.22 -3.92
N GLY A 489 -17.73 18.28 -5.14
CA GLY A 489 -17.39 19.55 -5.76
C GLY A 489 -18.66 20.37 -5.96
N SER A 490 -18.61 21.65 -5.61
CA SER A 490 -19.68 22.59 -5.88
C SER A 490 -19.81 22.99 -7.36
N ASP A 491 -18.92 22.48 -8.22
CA ASP A 491 -18.99 22.67 -9.66
C ASP A 491 -18.41 21.45 -10.38
N GLN A 492 -19.31 20.54 -10.77
CA GLN A 492 -19.04 19.61 -11.87
C GLN A 492 -19.16 20.43 -13.17
N THR A 493 -18.09 21.13 -13.55
CA THR A 493 -17.94 21.54 -14.95
C THR A 493 -17.51 20.29 -15.71
N HIS A 494 -18.46 19.72 -16.44
CA HIS A 494 -18.24 18.72 -17.46
C HIS A 494 -17.14 19.20 -18.41
N ALA A 495 -16.03 18.46 -18.49
CA ALA A 495 -15.09 18.52 -19.59
C ALA A 495 -15.33 17.33 -20.51
#